data_ee222d328902fc10ad348794985545a7
#
_entry.id   ee222d328902fc10ad348794985545a7
#
_cell.length_a   1.000
_cell.length_b   1.000
_cell.length_c   1.000
_cell.angle_alpha   90.00
_cell.angle_beta   90.00
_cell.angle_gamma   90.00
#
_symmetry.space_group_name_H-M   'P 1'
#
loop_
_entity.id
_entity.type
_entity.pdbx_description
1 polymer ?
#
loop_
_entity_poly.entity_id
_entity_poly.type
_entity_poly.pdbx_seq_one_letter_code
_entity_poly.pdbx_strand_id
1 'polypeptide(L)'
;VTGKLAEPALRRVLRDIDPSVEPSVAVMKITVAALMTAPWIARFLEVPPGTDLVLIPGLCEGDATVLTERFGVPVEKGPKDLREIPRYFGQALAATDYGAYSIEILAEINNAPKLTAGEIHSSADYYRANGADLIDIGCTPGIPFPGLGDVVRQLRERGMRVSVDSFDPAEILAAVRAGAELVLSVNGSNLDVARELEGTGARVVVIPDFGEGLDTLESSIEALERWKVPYLIDPVIEPIGFGFMASLERYAEVHRRYPAAAQLMGIGNITELTSADTTGLNALLLAICEETGVGAVLTTEVITWARGAVREVDIARRLMHHAVSHRTLPKGLDDRLLTVKDPVVLEYDEAELRRLHADVRDPNFRIFADRQTITVFNSEIFVRGTDIQEIFSRLGVDEPTHAFYLGRELMKAKLAITLGKTYRQEGALSWGYLTPADDVKSEHVKLTQRSRRAAGQRGSGAAG
;
A
#
# COMPACT_ATOMS: atom_id res chain seq x y z
N VAL A 1 -13.42 -11.71 -24.20
CA VAL A 1 -14.31 -10.52 -24.23
C VAL A 1 -13.84 -9.54 -23.17
N THR A 2 -13.75 -8.24 -23.50
CA THR A 2 -13.28 -7.21 -22.56
C THR A 2 -13.96 -5.86 -22.78
N GLY A 3 -13.79 -4.94 -21.84
CA GLY A 3 -14.14 -3.52 -21.97
C GLY A 3 -12.93 -2.68 -22.38
N LYS A 4 -13.19 -1.43 -22.77
CA LYS A 4 -12.14 -0.52 -23.29
C LYS A 4 -10.99 -0.27 -22.30
N LEU A 5 -11.27 -0.17 -21.00
CA LEU A 5 -10.25 0.11 -19.99
C LEU A 5 -9.25 -1.05 -19.82
N ALA A 6 -9.73 -2.30 -19.88
CA ALA A 6 -8.91 -3.47 -19.65
C ALA A 6 -8.23 -4.02 -20.93
N GLU A 7 -8.61 -3.52 -22.12
CA GLU A 7 -8.08 -3.99 -23.39
C GLU A 7 -6.55 -3.95 -23.49
N PRO A 8 -5.86 -2.83 -23.16
CA PRO A 8 -4.40 -2.76 -23.30
C PRO A 8 -3.68 -3.76 -22.38
N ALA A 9 -4.19 -3.96 -21.16
CA ALA A 9 -3.65 -4.93 -20.22
C ALA A 9 -3.91 -6.37 -20.67
N LEU A 10 -5.12 -6.66 -21.16
CA LEU A 10 -5.48 -7.97 -21.69
C LEU A 10 -4.60 -8.35 -22.89
N ARG A 11 -4.44 -7.44 -23.87
CA ARG A 11 -3.58 -7.70 -25.03
C ARG A 11 -2.12 -7.98 -24.66
N ARG A 12 -1.65 -7.43 -23.55
CA ARG A 12 -0.31 -7.69 -23.03
C ARG A 12 -0.21 -9.10 -22.45
N VAL A 13 -1.16 -9.50 -21.60
CA VAL A 13 -1.23 -10.84 -21.02
C VAL A 13 -1.32 -11.90 -22.13
N LEU A 14 -2.09 -11.63 -23.19
CA LEU A 14 -2.27 -12.56 -24.30
C LEU A 14 -1.04 -12.69 -25.23
N ARG A 15 -0.05 -11.78 -25.16
CA ARG A 15 1.21 -11.95 -25.93
C ARG A 15 2.07 -13.08 -25.37
N ASP A 16 1.95 -13.33 -24.08
CA ASP A 16 2.78 -14.31 -23.37
C ASP A 16 2.00 -15.61 -23.10
N ILE A 17 0.84 -15.79 -23.73
CA ILE A 17 0.04 -17.02 -23.62
C ILE A 17 0.66 -18.14 -24.46
N ASP A 18 0.36 -19.40 -24.09
CA ASP A 18 0.83 -20.59 -24.82
C ASP A 18 0.56 -20.46 -26.32
N PRO A 19 1.56 -20.69 -27.20
CA PRO A 19 1.41 -20.61 -28.64
C PRO A 19 0.33 -21.53 -29.23
N SER A 20 -0.13 -22.55 -28.51
CA SER A 20 -1.25 -23.39 -28.91
C SER A 20 -2.61 -22.71 -28.82
N VAL A 21 -2.69 -21.55 -28.13
CA VAL A 21 -3.90 -20.74 -28.00
C VAL A 21 -3.82 -19.54 -28.94
N GLU A 22 -4.73 -19.48 -29.91
CA GLU A 22 -4.87 -18.33 -30.81
C GLU A 22 -5.94 -17.35 -30.31
N PRO A 23 -5.58 -16.34 -29.49
CA PRO A 23 -6.54 -15.48 -28.89
C PRO A 23 -7.03 -14.37 -29.81
N SER A 24 -8.34 -14.20 -29.93
CA SER A 24 -8.95 -12.99 -30.46
C SER A 24 -9.61 -12.16 -29.35
N VAL A 25 -9.56 -10.82 -29.46
CA VAL A 25 -10.08 -9.91 -28.43
C VAL A 25 -11.30 -9.15 -28.93
N ALA A 26 -12.47 -9.48 -28.39
CA ALA A 26 -13.69 -8.72 -28.61
C ALA A 26 -13.77 -7.59 -27.57
N VAL A 27 -13.58 -6.33 -28.02
CA VAL A 27 -13.69 -5.14 -27.19
C VAL A 27 -15.10 -4.58 -27.26
N MET A 28 -15.82 -4.69 -26.18
CA MET A 28 -17.22 -4.27 -26.11
C MET A 28 -17.34 -2.75 -25.89
N LYS A 29 -18.50 -2.17 -26.28
CA LYS A 29 -18.79 -0.72 -26.13
C LYS A 29 -19.09 -0.33 -24.67
N ILE A 30 -18.29 -0.81 -23.73
CA ILE A 30 -18.35 -0.51 -22.31
C ILE A 30 -16.96 -0.19 -21.78
N THR A 31 -16.84 0.71 -20.82
CA THR A 31 -15.55 1.10 -20.25
C THR A 31 -15.02 0.02 -19.30
N VAL A 32 -15.86 -0.42 -18.36
CA VAL A 32 -15.49 -1.37 -17.29
C VAL A 32 -16.05 -2.75 -17.60
N ALA A 33 -15.17 -3.71 -17.86
CA ALA A 33 -15.55 -5.09 -18.22
C ALA A 33 -16.41 -5.79 -17.15
N ALA A 34 -16.16 -5.54 -15.87
CA ALA A 34 -16.89 -6.13 -14.75
C ALA A 34 -18.37 -5.74 -14.67
N LEU A 35 -18.79 -4.69 -15.37
CA LEU A 35 -20.19 -4.25 -15.43
C LEU A 35 -21.01 -4.92 -16.53
N MET A 36 -20.42 -5.83 -17.29
CA MET A 36 -21.15 -6.62 -18.28
C MET A 36 -22.05 -7.64 -17.60
N THR A 37 -23.19 -7.90 -18.21
CA THR A 37 -24.08 -9.01 -17.81
C THR A 37 -24.23 -9.99 -18.96
N ALA A 38 -24.53 -11.26 -18.68
CA ALA A 38 -24.73 -12.25 -19.71
C ALA A 38 -25.80 -11.86 -20.74
N PRO A 39 -26.99 -11.31 -20.38
CA PRO A 39 -27.96 -10.82 -21.35
C PRO A 39 -27.45 -9.66 -22.22
N TRP A 40 -26.60 -8.78 -21.66
CA TRP A 40 -26.01 -7.69 -22.41
C TRP A 40 -24.96 -8.21 -23.41
N ILE A 41 -24.11 -9.14 -23.00
CA ILE A 41 -23.15 -9.82 -23.89
C ILE A 41 -23.88 -10.57 -25.02
N ALA A 42 -24.97 -11.29 -24.68
CA ALA A 42 -25.77 -12.00 -25.67
C ALA A 42 -26.31 -11.08 -26.78
N ARG A 43 -26.57 -9.81 -26.47
CA ARG A 43 -27.12 -8.84 -27.41
C ARG A 43 -26.06 -8.20 -28.33
N PHE A 44 -24.83 -8.04 -27.83
CA PHE A 44 -23.85 -7.18 -28.51
C PHE A 44 -22.56 -7.87 -28.91
N LEU A 45 -22.33 -9.11 -28.46
CA LEU A 45 -21.16 -9.88 -28.85
C LEU A 45 -21.42 -10.58 -30.21
N GLU A 46 -20.48 -10.40 -31.12
CA GLU A 46 -20.39 -11.19 -32.33
C GLU A 46 -19.23 -12.17 -32.18
N VAL A 47 -19.51 -13.47 -32.31
CA VAL A 47 -18.52 -14.55 -32.17
C VAL A 47 -18.01 -14.92 -33.56
N PRO A 48 -16.71 -14.78 -33.83
CA PRO A 48 -16.15 -15.18 -35.16
C PRO A 48 -16.33 -16.67 -35.46
N PRO A 49 -16.53 -17.03 -36.72
CA PRO A 49 -16.53 -18.45 -37.13
C PRO A 49 -15.21 -19.15 -36.77
N GLY A 50 -15.29 -20.38 -36.30
CA GLY A 50 -14.12 -21.15 -35.89
C GLY A 50 -13.63 -20.85 -34.47
N THR A 51 -14.44 -20.15 -33.65
CA THR A 51 -14.12 -19.96 -32.24
C THR A 51 -14.43 -21.23 -31.47
N ASP A 52 -13.47 -21.77 -30.72
CA ASP A 52 -13.62 -22.97 -29.89
C ASP A 52 -14.12 -22.66 -28.48
N LEU A 53 -13.80 -21.48 -27.95
CA LEU A 53 -14.16 -21.05 -26.61
C LEU A 53 -14.30 -19.52 -26.55
N VAL A 54 -15.33 -19.04 -25.88
CA VAL A 54 -15.50 -17.62 -25.53
C VAL A 54 -15.27 -17.43 -24.04
N LEU A 55 -14.23 -16.67 -23.69
CA LEU A 55 -13.95 -16.31 -22.31
C LEU A 55 -14.52 -14.93 -22.01
N ILE A 56 -15.48 -14.86 -21.07
CA ILE A 56 -16.08 -13.60 -20.60
C ILE A 56 -15.45 -13.14 -19.28
N PRO A 57 -15.57 -11.84 -18.89
CA PRO A 57 -14.99 -11.37 -17.63
C PRO A 57 -15.48 -12.17 -16.42
N GLY A 58 -14.56 -12.57 -15.53
CA GLY A 58 -14.87 -13.40 -14.37
C GLY A 58 -15.84 -12.76 -13.36
N LEU A 59 -16.01 -11.43 -13.40
CA LEU A 59 -16.97 -10.69 -12.59
C LEU A 59 -18.31 -10.41 -13.32
N CYS A 60 -18.48 -10.93 -14.54
CA CYS A 60 -19.71 -10.77 -15.30
C CYS A 60 -20.90 -11.41 -14.57
N GLU A 61 -22.00 -10.67 -14.40
CA GLU A 61 -23.22 -11.20 -13.79
C GLU A 61 -24.04 -12.02 -14.78
N GLY A 62 -24.75 -13.01 -14.26
CA GLY A 62 -25.63 -13.91 -15.02
C GLY A 62 -24.97 -15.25 -15.35
N ASP A 63 -25.76 -16.14 -15.93
CA ASP A 63 -25.37 -17.51 -16.27
C ASP A 63 -24.71 -17.57 -17.67
N ALA A 64 -23.50 -18.10 -17.75
CA ALA A 64 -22.77 -18.28 -19.00
C ALA A 64 -23.38 -19.37 -19.90
N THR A 65 -24.15 -20.30 -19.36
CA THR A 65 -24.81 -21.37 -20.13
C THR A 65 -25.78 -20.81 -21.17
N VAL A 66 -26.49 -19.74 -20.85
CA VAL A 66 -27.38 -19.02 -21.77
C VAL A 66 -26.63 -18.49 -22.99
N LEU A 67 -25.39 -18.05 -22.79
CA LEU A 67 -24.52 -17.59 -23.90
C LEU A 67 -24.01 -18.76 -24.73
N THR A 68 -23.68 -19.89 -24.12
CA THR A 68 -23.30 -21.12 -24.83
C THR A 68 -24.43 -21.59 -25.75
N GLU A 69 -25.65 -21.62 -25.26
CA GLU A 69 -26.83 -21.98 -26.07
C GLU A 69 -27.05 -21.01 -27.25
N ARG A 70 -26.86 -19.71 -27.00
CA ARG A 70 -27.06 -18.67 -28.01
C ARG A 70 -26.01 -18.70 -29.12
N PHE A 71 -24.73 -18.89 -28.78
CA PHE A 71 -23.64 -18.79 -29.75
C PHE A 71 -23.24 -20.13 -30.33
N GLY A 72 -23.68 -21.24 -29.78
CA GLY A 72 -23.33 -22.58 -30.23
C GLY A 72 -21.87 -22.98 -29.96
N VAL A 73 -21.16 -22.22 -29.12
CA VAL A 73 -19.78 -22.48 -28.68
C VAL A 73 -19.70 -22.37 -27.16
N PRO A 74 -18.82 -23.12 -26.49
CA PRO A 74 -18.62 -23.00 -25.04
C PRO A 74 -18.32 -21.56 -24.65
N VAL A 75 -19.05 -21.05 -23.65
CA VAL A 75 -18.80 -19.73 -23.03
C VAL A 75 -18.52 -19.93 -21.56
N GLU A 76 -17.35 -19.49 -21.11
CA GLU A 76 -16.93 -19.64 -19.73
C GLU A 76 -16.58 -18.29 -19.10
N LYS A 77 -16.77 -18.18 -17.78
CA LYS A 77 -16.27 -17.06 -17.02
C LYS A 77 -14.77 -17.27 -16.78
N GLY A 78 -13.97 -16.34 -17.25
CA GLY A 78 -12.54 -16.32 -16.99
C GLY A 78 -12.21 -16.01 -15.54
N PRO A 79 -10.92 -15.97 -15.20
CA PRO A 79 -10.48 -15.54 -13.88
C PRO A 79 -10.93 -14.11 -13.59
N LYS A 80 -11.07 -13.78 -12.30
CA LYS A 80 -11.42 -12.42 -11.86
C LYS A 80 -10.29 -11.42 -12.16
N ASP A 81 -9.05 -11.89 -12.11
CA ASP A 81 -7.86 -11.15 -12.48
C ASP A 81 -7.37 -11.62 -13.84
N LEU A 82 -7.27 -10.69 -14.80
CA LEU A 82 -6.84 -11.02 -16.16
C LEU A 82 -5.41 -11.59 -16.24
N ARG A 83 -4.55 -11.33 -15.24
CA ARG A 83 -3.20 -11.91 -15.16
C ARG A 83 -3.20 -13.41 -14.91
N GLU A 84 -4.30 -13.96 -14.41
CA GLU A 84 -4.48 -15.41 -14.20
C GLU A 84 -4.93 -16.13 -15.48
N ILE A 85 -5.17 -15.44 -16.60
CA ILE A 85 -5.57 -16.06 -17.87
C ILE A 85 -4.54 -17.10 -18.36
N PRO A 86 -3.22 -16.88 -18.29
CA PRO A 86 -2.25 -17.92 -18.65
C PRO A 86 -2.40 -19.19 -17.79
N ARG A 87 -2.67 -19.02 -16.49
CA ARG A 87 -2.92 -20.14 -15.56
C ARG A 87 -4.21 -20.89 -15.91
N TYR A 88 -5.24 -20.16 -16.34
CA TYR A 88 -6.48 -20.78 -16.82
C TYR A 88 -6.22 -21.75 -17.99
N PHE A 89 -5.25 -21.44 -18.84
CA PHE A 89 -4.80 -22.31 -19.94
C PHE A 89 -3.63 -23.24 -19.54
N GLY A 90 -3.43 -23.47 -18.23
CA GLY A 90 -2.44 -24.44 -17.74
C GLY A 90 -0.98 -23.95 -17.67
N GLN A 91 -0.72 -22.67 -17.99
CA GLN A 91 0.62 -22.09 -17.84
C GLN A 91 0.91 -21.70 -16.40
N ALA A 92 2.19 -21.84 -15.97
CA ALA A 92 2.66 -21.19 -14.77
C ALA A 92 2.67 -19.66 -15.00
N LEU A 93 2.17 -18.88 -14.04
CA LEU A 93 2.33 -17.42 -14.08
C LEU A 93 3.82 -17.11 -14.17
N ALA A 94 4.23 -16.32 -15.17
CA ALA A 94 5.56 -15.73 -15.16
C ALA A 94 5.76 -14.99 -13.85
N ALA A 95 6.97 -15.08 -13.27
CA ALA A 95 7.31 -14.28 -12.09
C ALA A 95 7.08 -12.80 -12.47
N THR A 96 6.15 -12.14 -11.77
CA THR A 96 5.94 -10.71 -11.99
C THR A 96 7.21 -10.01 -11.51
N ASP A 97 7.74 -9.10 -12.29
CA ASP A 97 8.85 -8.22 -11.89
C ASP A 97 8.40 -7.14 -10.87
N TYR A 98 7.36 -7.45 -10.11
CA TYR A 98 6.87 -6.60 -9.03
C TYR A 98 7.93 -6.43 -7.95
N GLY A 99 8.15 -5.18 -7.56
CA GLY A 99 9.09 -4.80 -6.52
C GLY A 99 10.17 -3.82 -6.97
N ALA A 100 10.34 -3.59 -8.27
CA ALA A 100 11.15 -2.50 -8.79
C ALA A 100 10.52 -1.13 -8.46
N TYR A 101 11.34 -0.09 -8.42
CA TYR A 101 10.93 1.29 -8.20
C TYR A 101 11.92 2.27 -8.87
N SER A 102 11.46 3.51 -9.11
CA SER A 102 12.22 4.60 -9.71
C SER A 102 12.44 5.76 -8.74
N ILE A 103 11.67 5.83 -7.64
CA ILE A 103 11.64 6.95 -6.71
C ILE A 103 12.47 6.62 -5.47
N GLU A 104 13.46 7.48 -5.16
CA GLU A 104 14.23 7.43 -3.90
C GLU A 104 13.41 8.01 -2.74
N ILE A 105 13.51 7.42 -1.55
CA ILE A 105 12.86 7.89 -0.32
C ILE A 105 13.90 8.53 0.58
N LEU A 106 13.72 9.82 0.84
CA LEU A 106 14.41 10.56 1.90
C LEU A 106 13.48 10.54 3.13
N ALA A 107 13.96 10.01 4.25
CA ALA A 107 13.22 10.00 5.51
C ALA A 107 13.87 10.97 6.49
N GLU A 108 13.13 12.02 6.85
CA GLU A 108 13.64 13.12 7.65
C GLU A 108 13.57 12.83 9.15
N ILE A 109 14.68 13.02 9.82
CA ILE A 109 14.77 13.12 11.29
C ILE A 109 14.67 14.59 11.66
N ASN A 110 13.44 15.03 11.91
CA ASN A 110 13.14 16.43 12.19
C ASN A 110 13.75 16.90 13.53
N ASN A 111 14.11 18.20 13.58
CA ASN A 111 14.63 18.83 14.78
C ASN A 111 15.85 18.08 15.36
N ALA A 112 16.72 17.54 14.56
CA ALA A 112 17.88 16.74 14.97
C ALA A 112 18.78 17.43 16.02
N PRO A 113 18.96 18.78 16.03
CA PRO A 113 19.72 19.46 17.11
C PRO A 113 19.18 19.24 18.53
N LYS A 114 17.92 18.85 18.68
CA LYS A 114 17.28 18.60 19.98
C LYS A 114 17.37 17.14 20.43
N LEU A 115 17.87 16.26 19.56
CA LEU A 115 17.93 14.82 19.81
C LEU A 115 19.34 14.39 20.26
N THR A 116 19.40 13.35 21.03
CA THR A 116 20.66 12.66 21.31
C THR A 116 21.13 11.85 20.10
N ALA A 117 22.42 11.59 19.99
CA ALA A 117 22.95 10.71 18.92
C ALA A 117 22.28 9.32 18.93
N GLY A 118 21.95 8.77 20.11
CA GLY A 118 21.24 7.50 20.24
C GLY A 118 19.84 7.52 19.64
N GLU A 119 19.09 8.61 19.85
CA GLU A 119 17.75 8.79 19.27
C GLU A 119 17.83 8.93 17.75
N ILE A 120 18.80 9.72 17.24
CA ILE A 120 19.04 9.85 15.80
C ILE A 120 19.38 8.50 15.19
N HIS A 121 20.28 7.73 15.79
CA HIS A 121 20.63 6.40 15.29
C HIS A 121 19.44 5.44 15.28
N SER A 122 18.63 5.44 16.33
CA SER A 122 17.46 4.58 16.43
C SER A 122 16.42 4.92 15.35
N SER A 123 16.18 6.21 15.12
CA SER A 123 15.30 6.69 14.05
C SER A 123 15.82 6.31 12.66
N ALA A 124 17.13 6.50 12.44
CA ALA A 124 17.77 6.14 11.18
C ALA A 124 17.70 4.64 10.88
N ASP A 125 17.94 3.79 11.88
CA ASP A 125 17.80 2.34 11.73
C ASP A 125 16.36 1.93 11.43
N TYR A 126 15.40 2.56 12.10
CA TYR A 126 13.97 2.33 11.87
C TYR A 126 13.58 2.74 10.44
N TYR A 127 13.95 3.93 9.98
CA TYR A 127 13.62 4.40 8.63
C TYR A 127 14.26 3.53 7.55
N ARG A 128 15.53 3.17 7.71
CA ARG A 128 16.21 2.24 6.80
C ARG A 128 15.49 0.88 6.73
N ALA A 129 15.09 0.33 7.86
CA ALA A 129 14.35 -0.94 7.93
C ALA A 129 12.96 -0.85 7.27
N ASN A 130 12.40 0.34 7.17
CA ASN A 130 11.11 0.62 6.53
C ASN A 130 11.21 1.08 5.07
N GLY A 131 12.41 1.11 4.49
CA GLY A 131 12.59 1.33 3.06
C GLY A 131 13.12 2.69 2.65
N ALA A 132 13.60 3.52 3.60
CA ALA A 132 14.31 4.75 3.28
C ALA A 132 15.63 4.45 2.55
N ASP A 133 15.88 5.19 1.47
CA ASP A 133 17.14 5.13 0.71
C ASP A 133 18.18 6.11 1.29
N LEU A 134 17.71 7.29 1.73
CA LEU A 134 18.53 8.31 2.41
C LEU A 134 17.90 8.63 3.77
N ILE A 135 18.76 8.89 4.74
CA ILE A 135 18.36 9.48 6.02
C ILE A 135 18.64 10.98 5.94
N ASP A 136 17.57 11.76 6.05
CA ASP A 136 17.68 13.21 6.03
C ASP A 136 17.81 13.77 7.43
N ILE A 137 18.80 14.62 7.68
CA ILE A 137 19.03 15.25 8.98
C ILE A 137 18.46 16.67 8.94
N GLY A 138 17.27 16.82 9.52
CA GLY A 138 16.56 18.10 9.60
C GLY A 138 17.15 19.00 10.70
N CYS A 139 17.84 20.04 10.28
CA CYS A 139 18.31 21.11 11.16
C CYS A 139 17.14 22.02 11.54
N THR A 140 17.32 22.82 12.60
CA THR A 140 16.27 23.76 13.07
C THR A 140 16.75 25.18 12.83
N PRO A 141 16.06 25.99 12.02
CA PRO A 141 16.46 27.38 11.80
C PRO A 141 16.70 28.15 13.10
N GLY A 142 17.85 28.81 13.21
CA GLY A 142 18.23 29.58 14.38
C GLY A 142 18.72 28.77 15.60
N ILE A 143 18.78 27.46 15.50
CA ILE A 143 19.38 26.58 16.53
C ILE A 143 20.62 25.91 15.93
N PRO A 144 21.84 26.34 16.28
CA PRO A 144 23.07 25.75 15.76
C PRO A 144 23.19 24.25 16.10
N PHE A 145 23.71 23.48 15.13
CA PHE A 145 23.97 22.05 15.34
C PHE A 145 25.47 21.70 15.22
N PRO A 146 26.30 22.03 16.21
CA PRO A 146 27.75 21.83 16.16
C PRO A 146 28.15 20.35 16.01
N GLY A 147 27.30 19.41 16.44
CA GLY A 147 27.51 17.96 16.30
C GLY A 147 27.10 17.37 14.95
N LEU A 148 26.59 18.17 14.02
CA LEU A 148 26.05 17.68 12.74
C LEU A 148 27.04 16.81 11.96
N GLY A 149 28.28 17.27 11.79
CA GLY A 149 29.32 16.52 11.07
C GLY A 149 29.63 15.17 11.71
N ASP A 150 29.59 15.07 13.04
CA ASP A 150 29.82 13.79 13.74
C ASP A 150 28.64 12.83 13.52
N VAL A 151 27.42 13.32 13.60
CA VAL A 151 26.20 12.55 13.33
C VAL A 151 26.23 12.01 11.89
N VAL A 152 26.49 12.84 10.91
CA VAL A 152 26.57 12.43 9.50
C VAL A 152 27.65 11.34 9.32
N ARG A 153 28.83 11.55 9.89
CA ARG A 153 29.93 10.56 9.81
C ARG A 153 29.53 9.21 10.40
N GLN A 154 28.92 9.21 11.59
CA GLN A 154 28.47 7.99 12.26
C GLN A 154 27.42 7.24 11.44
N LEU A 155 26.46 7.93 10.82
CA LEU A 155 25.48 7.30 9.94
C LEU A 155 26.13 6.74 8.66
N ARG A 156 27.08 7.46 8.07
CA ARG A 156 27.88 6.99 6.92
C ARG A 156 28.70 5.75 7.24
N GLU A 157 29.35 5.70 8.41
CA GLU A 157 30.08 4.53 8.89
C GLU A 157 29.17 3.30 9.11
N ARG A 158 27.88 3.52 9.40
CA ARG A 158 26.86 2.49 9.48
C ARG A 158 26.30 2.08 8.09
N GLY A 159 26.89 2.58 7.01
CA GLY A 159 26.49 2.27 5.62
C GLY A 159 25.20 2.94 5.16
N MET A 160 24.78 4.03 5.81
CA MET A 160 23.60 4.79 5.38
C MET A 160 24.00 5.90 4.43
N ARG A 161 23.15 6.19 3.45
CA ARG A 161 23.23 7.42 2.65
C ARG A 161 22.56 8.54 3.46
N VAL A 162 23.14 9.72 3.43
CA VAL A 162 22.71 10.83 4.29
C VAL A 162 22.51 12.09 3.47
N SER A 163 21.40 12.78 3.71
CA SER A 163 21.13 14.15 3.29
C SER A 163 21.05 15.08 4.52
N VAL A 164 21.13 16.36 4.29
CA VAL A 164 20.97 17.39 5.31
C VAL A 164 19.97 18.44 4.84
N ASP A 165 18.99 18.76 5.68
CA ASP A 165 18.09 19.89 5.46
C ASP A 165 18.52 21.06 6.37
N SER A 166 19.17 22.04 5.74
CA SER A 166 19.63 23.26 6.38
C SER A 166 19.81 24.40 5.38
N PHE A 167 19.50 25.63 5.80
CA PHE A 167 19.83 26.85 5.08
C PHE A 167 21.13 27.51 5.58
N ASP A 168 21.71 26.98 6.66
CA ASP A 168 22.98 27.55 7.22
C ASP A 168 24.20 27.02 6.45
N PRO A 169 24.99 27.91 5.82
CA PRO A 169 26.16 27.48 5.07
C PRO A 169 27.17 26.68 5.89
N ALA A 170 27.37 27.01 7.18
CA ALA A 170 28.31 26.29 8.02
C ALA A 170 27.86 24.85 8.30
N GLU A 171 26.55 24.63 8.53
CA GLU A 171 25.96 23.32 8.69
C GLU A 171 26.06 22.51 7.39
N ILE A 172 25.69 23.10 6.25
CA ILE A 172 25.80 22.47 4.92
C ILE A 172 27.20 21.95 4.69
N LEU A 173 28.21 22.85 4.84
CA LEU A 173 29.60 22.50 4.61
C LEU A 173 30.11 21.44 5.61
N ALA A 174 29.69 21.51 6.88
CA ALA A 174 30.07 20.50 7.88
C ALA A 174 29.51 19.14 7.51
N ALA A 175 28.23 19.07 7.09
CA ALA A 175 27.57 17.84 6.69
C ALA A 175 28.21 17.23 5.42
N VAL A 176 28.48 18.03 4.39
CA VAL A 176 29.08 17.53 3.14
C VAL A 176 30.53 17.07 3.37
N ARG A 177 31.32 17.77 4.17
CA ARG A 177 32.67 17.31 4.57
C ARG A 177 32.65 16.01 5.36
N ALA A 178 31.57 15.75 6.08
CA ALA A 178 31.35 14.48 6.81
C ALA A 178 30.77 13.34 5.95
N GLY A 179 30.40 13.63 4.70
CA GLY A 179 29.93 12.64 3.73
C GLY A 179 28.42 12.68 3.41
N ALA A 180 27.72 13.77 3.74
CA ALA A 180 26.38 13.97 3.20
C ALA A 180 26.44 14.09 1.69
N GLU A 181 25.52 13.41 0.99
CA GLU A 181 25.53 13.34 -0.47
C GLU A 181 24.45 14.20 -1.14
N LEU A 182 23.54 14.76 -0.34
CA LEU A 182 22.47 15.65 -0.80
C LEU A 182 22.21 16.73 0.25
N VAL A 183 21.96 17.95 -0.23
CA VAL A 183 21.63 19.14 0.58
C VAL A 183 20.22 19.61 0.21
N LEU A 184 19.36 19.74 1.17
CA LEU A 184 18.04 20.37 1.10
C LEU A 184 18.10 21.69 1.89
N SER A 185 17.91 22.90 1.32
CA SER A 185 17.83 23.16 -0.11
C SER A 185 18.56 24.48 -0.40
N VAL A 186 18.74 24.81 -1.66
CA VAL A 186 19.34 26.09 -2.06
C VAL A 186 18.37 26.88 -2.92
N ASN A 187 18.41 28.22 -2.73
CA ASN A 187 17.74 29.20 -3.59
C ASN A 187 18.57 30.48 -3.64
N GLY A 188 18.07 31.55 -4.24
CA GLY A 188 18.82 32.80 -4.37
C GLY A 188 19.38 33.35 -3.05
N SER A 189 18.82 33.02 -1.89
CA SER A 189 19.27 33.53 -0.59
C SER A 189 20.53 32.86 -0.04
N ASN A 190 20.81 31.61 -0.41
CA ASN A 190 21.95 30.82 0.10
C ASN A 190 22.75 30.12 -1.02
N LEU A 191 22.46 30.41 -2.28
CA LEU A 191 23.01 29.72 -3.45
C LEU A 191 24.56 29.69 -3.48
N ASP A 192 25.21 30.73 -2.95
CA ASP A 192 26.67 30.83 -2.93
C ASP A 192 27.36 29.66 -2.21
N VAL A 193 26.68 29.03 -1.23
CA VAL A 193 27.23 27.85 -0.54
C VAL A 193 27.43 26.67 -1.51
N ALA A 194 26.59 26.55 -2.52
CA ALA A 194 26.69 25.48 -3.50
C ALA A 194 27.99 25.55 -4.31
N ARG A 195 28.57 26.77 -4.51
CA ARG A 195 29.85 26.91 -5.17
C ARG A 195 31.01 26.21 -4.43
N GLU A 196 30.92 26.15 -3.10
CA GLU A 196 31.92 25.44 -2.29
C GLU A 196 31.79 23.92 -2.36
N LEU A 197 30.68 23.41 -2.96
CA LEU A 197 30.44 21.99 -3.18
C LEU A 197 31.00 21.49 -4.51
N GLU A 198 31.57 22.35 -5.35
CA GLU A 198 32.22 21.96 -6.61
C GLU A 198 33.27 20.85 -6.36
N GLY A 199 33.17 19.74 -7.09
CA GLY A 199 34.11 18.62 -7.00
C GLY A 199 33.93 17.70 -5.78
N THR A 200 33.03 17.99 -4.86
CA THR A 200 32.71 17.09 -3.70
C THR A 200 31.88 15.87 -4.07
N GLY A 201 31.12 15.96 -5.17
CA GLY A 201 30.15 14.96 -5.57
C GLY A 201 28.79 15.07 -4.86
N ALA A 202 28.64 15.96 -3.89
CA ALA A 202 27.37 16.24 -3.25
C ALA A 202 26.41 16.93 -4.23
N ARG A 203 25.14 16.55 -4.17
CA ARG A 203 24.04 17.15 -4.93
C ARG A 203 23.33 18.20 -4.08
N VAL A 204 22.63 19.13 -4.70
CA VAL A 204 21.77 20.08 -4.01
C VAL A 204 20.33 19.98 -4.54
N VAL A 205 19.35 20.23 -3.69
CA VAL A 205 17.98 20.46 -4.12
C VAL A 205 17.80 21.97 -4.31
N VAL A 206 17.51 22.39 -5.55
CA VAL A 206 17.24 23.79 -5.86
C VAL A 206 15.74 24.04 -5.82
N ILE A 207 15.32 25.07 -5.10
CA ILE A 207 13.93 25.50 -4.94
C ILE A 207 13.75 26.92 -5.47
N PRO A 208 12.51 27.33 -5.84
CA PRO A 208 12.19 28.73 -6.11
C PRO A 208 12.47 29.62 -4.89
N ASP A 209 12.72 30.89 -5.11
CA ASP A 209 12.79 31.87 -4.02
C ASP A 209 11.43 31.97 -3.31
N PHE A 210 11.45 32.17 -2.00
CA PHE A 210 10.24 32.18 -1.19
C PHE A 210 9.22 33.23 -1.65
N GLY A 211 8.01 32.79 -1.95
CA GLY A 211 6.93 33.64 -2.44
C GLY A 211 7.01 34.00 -3.92
N GLU A 212 8.03 33.52 -4.63
CA GLU A 212 8.22 33.72 -6.05
C GLU A 212 7.84 32.48 -6.89
N GLY A 213 7.76 32.66 -8.21
CA GLY A 213 7.43 31.57 -9.13
C GLY A 213 8.68 30.82 -9.63
N LEU A 214 8.45 29.93 -10.61
CA LEU A 214 9.52 29.13 -11.23
C LEU A 214 10.61 29.96 -11.94
N ASP A 215 10.35 31.24 -12.23
CA ASP A 215 11.30 32.11 -12.96
C ASP A 215 12.59 32.33 -12.18
N THR A 216 12.57 32.20 -10.84
CA THR A 216 13.76 32.32 -10.00
C THR A 216 14.67 31.09 -10.06
N LEU A 217 14.15 29.94 -10.52
CA LEU A 217 14.94 28.72 -10.68
C LEU A 217 15.98 28.83 -11.78
N GLU A 218 15.68 29.51 -12.89
CA GLU A 218 16.53 29.55 -14.08
C GLU A 218 17.93 30.05 -13.74
N SER A 219 18.02 31.20 -13.05
CA SER A 219 19.31 31.79 -12.64
C SER A 219 20.09 30.91 -11.66
N SER A 220 19.38 30.23 -10.75
CA SER A 220 19.99 29.32 -9.79
C SER A 220 20.53 28.06 -10.48
N ILE A 221 19.79 27.50 -11.42
CA ILE A 221 20.16 26.32 -12.22
C ILE A 221 21.40 26.68 -13.09
N GLU A 222 21.38 27.82 -13.79
CA GLU A 222 22.52 28.29 -14.58
C GLU A 222 23.82 28.45 -13.74
N ALA A 223 23.68 28.90 -12.50
CA ALA A 223 24.82 29.00 -11.59
C ALA A 223 25.35 27.62 -11.19
N LEU A 224 24.45 26.67 -10.83
CA LEU A 224 24.82 25.30 -10.47
C LEU A 224 25.51 24.58 -11.64
N GLU A 225 25.00 24.74 -12.86
CA GLU A 225 25.61 24.17 -14.07
C GLU A 225 26.99 24.74 -14.33
N ARG A 226 27.17 26.07 -14.17
CA ARG A 226 28.46 26.75 -14.30
C ARG A 226 29.48 26.24 -13.28
N TRP A 227 29.04 25.96 -12.05
CA TRP A 227 29.88 25.41 -10.97
C TRP A 227 30.00 23.89 -11.03
N LYS A 228 29.32 23.25 -11.97
CA LYS A 228 29.27 21.76 -12.11
C LYS A 228 28.85 21.07 -10.84
N VAL A 229 27.91 21.65 -10.11
CA VAL A 229 27.29 21.07 -8.92
C VAL A 229 26.04 20.31 -9.37
N PRO A 230 25.95 19.00 -9.15
CA PRO A 230 24.78 18.23 -9.51
C PRO A 230 23.57 18.66 -8.66
N TYR A 231 22.37 18.66 -9.26
CA TYR A 231 21.18 19.15 -8.58
C TYR A 231 19.95 18.33 -8.88
N LEU A 232 18.96 18.44 -7.98
CA LEU A 232 17.55 18.08 -8.19
C LEU A 232 16.73 19.36 -8.09
N ILE A 233 15.56 19.39 -8.74
CA ILE A 233 14.65 20.53 -8.67
C ILE A 233 13.44 20.14 -7.80
N ASP A 234 13.14 20.96 -6.80
CA ASP A 234 11.88 20.87 -6.06
C ASP A 234 11.05 22.14 -6.32
N PRO A 235 9.98 22.05 -7.15
CA PRO A 235 9.08 23.19 -7.36
C PRO A 235 8.25 23.56 -6.13
N VAL A 236 8.40 22.87 -5.04
CA VAL A 236 7.73 22.97 -3.73
C VAL A 236 6.25 22.67 -3.82
N ILE A 237 5.84 21.55 -3.23
CA ILE A 237 4.40 21.20 -3.11
C ILE A 237 3.77 22.02 -1.98
N GLU A 238 2.66 22.70 -2.31
CA GLU A 238 1.93 23.51 -1.34
C GLU A 238 0.85 22.70 -0.63
N PRO A 239 0.56 22.99 0.64
CA PRO A 239 -0.54 22.36 1.37
C PRO A 239 -1.90 22.61 0.69
N ILE A 240 -2.86 21.72 0.96
CA ILE A 240 -4.25 21.90 0.54
C ILE A 240 -4.80 23.20 1.12
N GLY A 241 -5.41 24.02 0.25
CA GLY A 241 -5.89 25.36 0.60
C GLY A 241 -4.88 26.50 0.36
N PHE A 242 -3.62 26.17 0.13
CA PHE A 242 -2.53 27.14 -0.13
C PHE A 242 -1.94 27.03 -1.54
N GLY A 243 -2.59 26.31 -2.44
CA GLY A 243 -2.13 26.19 -3.83
C GLY A 243 -1.68 24.80 -4.24
N PHE A 244 -2.16 23.76 -3.57
CA PHE A 244 -1.81 22.37 -3.87
C PHE A 244 -1.92 22.04 -5.38
N MET A 245 -3.03 22.36 -6.02
CA MET A 245 -3.22 22.05 -7.44
C MET A 245 -2.26 22.83 -8.34
N ALA A 246 -2.04 24.13 -8.06
CA ALA A 246 -1.07 24.94 -8.79
C ALA A 246 0.37 24.42 -8.60
N SER A 247 0.68 23.84 -7.43
CA SER A 247 1.99 23.22 -7.23
C SER A 247 2.18 21.95 -8.08
N LEU A 248 1.16 21.13 -8.26
CA LEU A 248 1.22 19.97 -9.16
C LEU A 248 1.45 20.40 -10.63
N GLU A 249 0.84 21.52 -11.05
CA GLU A 249 1.10 22.11 -12.37
C GLU A 249 2.57 22.55 -12.50
N ARG A 250 3.17 23.10 -11.44
CA ARG A 250 4.60 23.46 -11.41
C ARG A 250 5.51 22.23 -11.60
N TYR A 251 5.21 21.08 -10.97
CA TYR A 251 5.98 19.85 -11.19
C TYR A 251 5.91 19.39 -12.66
N ALA A 252 4.73 19.39 -13.25
CA ALA A 252 4.56 19.07 -14.66
C ALA A 252 5.28 20.07 -15.59
N GLU A 253 5.30 21.36 -15.24
CA GLU A 253 6.01 22.40 -15.98
C GLU A 253 7.53 22.21 -15.88
N VAL A 254 8.07 21.97 -14.69
CA VAL A 254 9.51 21.71 -14.48
C VAL A 254 9.93 20.46 -15.25
N HIS A 255 9.14 19.40 -15.26
CA HIS A 255 9.44 18.22 -16.07
C HIS A 255 9.55 18.53 -17.58
N ARG A 256 8.69 19.43 -18.09
CA ARG A 256 8.74 19.86 -19.49
C ARG A 256 9.93 20.78 -19.80
N ARG A 257 10.28 21.70 -18.89
CA ARG A 257 11.42 22.63 -19.06
C ARG A 257 12.77 21.95 -18.89
N TYR A 258 12.87 21.03 -17.94
CA TYR A 258 14.11 20.37 -17.53
C TYR A 258 14.00 18.85 -17.55
N PRO A 259 13.73 18.22 -18.72
CA PRO A 259 13.42 16.78 -18.80
C PRO A 259 14.58 15.86 -18.38
N ALA A 260 15.82 16.38 -18.33
CA ALA A 260 17.00 15.62 -17.89
C ALA A 260 17.31 15.80 -16.38
N ALA A 261 16.69 16.78 -15.72
CA ALA A 261 16.89 17.01 -14.30
C ALA A 261 15.96 16.13 -13.46
N ALA A 262 16.51 15.47 -12.44
CA ALA A 262 15.70 14.79 -11.45
C ALA A 262 14.90 15.81 -10.62
N GLN A 263 13.69 15.44 -10.21
CA GLN A 263 12.85 16.23 -9.32
C GLN A 263 12.71 15.56 -7.95
N LEU A 264 12.55 16.38 -6.92
CA LEU A 264 12.18 15.97 -5.57
C LEU A 264 10.82 16.56 -5.22
N MET A 265 10.01 15.83 -4.43
CA MET A 265 8.75 16.32 -3.86
C MET A 265 8.72 16.09 -2.35
N GLY A 266 8.55 17.17 -1.58
CA GLY A 266 8.36 17.11 -0.13
C GLY A 266 6.94 16.70 0.25
N ILE A 267 6.61 15.41 0.20
CA ILE A 267 5.24 14.91 0.41
C ILE A 267 4.71 15.11 1.85
N GLY A 268 5.62 15.36 2.81
CA GLY A 268 5.27 15.72 4.19
C GLY A 268 4.32 16.91 4.28
N ASN A 269 4.46 17.89 3.38
CA ASN A 269 3.58 19.06 3.31
C ASN A 269 2.09 18.70 3.10
N ILE A 270 1.81 17.53 2.57
CA ILE A 270 0.43 17.05 2.39
C ILE A 270 0.04 16.08 3.50
N THR A 271 0.89 15.14 3.81
CA THR A 271 0.56 14.05 4.75
C THR A 271 0.46 14.55 6.20
N GLU A 272 1.31 15.49 6.61
CA GLU A 272 1.28 16.04 7.97
C GLU A 272 0.24 17.15 8.14
N LEU A 273 -0.04 17.92 7.09
CA LEU A 273 -0.97 19.05 7.15
C LEU A 273 -2.41 18.69 6.75
N THR A 274 -2.70 17.38 6.58
CA THR A 274 -4.05 16.88 6.31
C THR A 274 -4.45 15.85 7.36
N SER A 275 -5.53 16.12 8.09
CA SER A 275 -6.05 15.19 9.12
C SER A 275 -6.73 13.98 8.46
N ALA A 276 -5.94 13.07 7.92
CA ALA A 276 -6.39 11.84 7.27
C ALA A 276 -5.32 10.74 7.41
N ASP A 277 -5.73 9.48 7.36
CA ASP A 277 -4.80 8.35 7.30
C ASP A 277 -3.90 8.47 6.05
N THR A 278 -2.59 8.32 6.24
CA THR A 278 -1.59 8.63 5.21
C THR A 278 -1.47 7.59 4.10
N THR A 279 -1.91 6.35 4.30
CA THR A 279 -1.82 5.27 3.29
C THR A 279 -2.40 5.64 1.93
N GLY A 280 -3.61 6.24 1.92
CA GLY A 280 -4.26 6.69 0.68
C GLY A 280 -3.59 7.92 0.07
N LEU A 281 -3.16 8.86 0.91
CA LEU A 281 -2.43 10.06 0.47
C LEU A 281 -1.08 9.69 -0.15
N ASN A 282 -0.30 8.87 0.52
CA ASN A 282 0.99 8.39 0.01
C ASN A 282 0.83 7.63 -1.31
N ALA A 283 -0.17 6.75 -1.41
CA ALA A 283 -0.43 6.04 -2.66
C ALA A 283 -0.73 6.99 -3.83
N LEU A 284 -1.58 8.02 -3.60
CA LEU A 284 -1.90 9.00 -4.62
C LEU A 284 -0.72 9.90 -5.00
N LEU A 285 0.04 10.37 -3.99
CA LEU A 285 1.21 11.23 -4.22
C LEU A 285 2.30 10.48 -4.99
N LEU A 286 2.55 9.20 -4.68
CA LEU A 286 3.53 8.39 -5.42
C LEU A 286 3.06 8.09 -6.87
N ALA A 287 1.75 7.97 -7.12
CA ALA A 287 1.23 7.87 -8.48
C ALA A 287 1.50 9.17 -9.27
N ILE A 288 1.25 10.33 -8.65
CA ILE A 288 1.57 11.64 -9.25
C ILE A 288 3.07 11.75 -9.52
N CYS A 289 3.92 11.36 -8.58
CA CYS A 289 5.37 11.36 -8.76
C CYS A 289 5.82 10.51 -9.96
N GLU A 290 5.33 9.27 -10.06
CA GLU A 290 5.65 8.40 -11.21
C GLU A 290 5.19 8.99 -12.55
N GLU A 291 4.00 9.56 -12.61
CA GLU A 291 3.45 10.12 -13.85
C GLU A 291 4.10 11.45 -14.25
N THR A 292 4.65 12.20 -13.29
CA THR A 292 5.33 13.49 -13.53
C THR A 292 6.85 13.39 -13.56
N GLY A 293 7.43 12.18 -13.41
CA GLY A 293 8.87 11.97 -13.49
C GLY A 293 9.64 12.48 -12.25
N VAL A 294 8.98 12.61 -11.10
CA VAL A 294 9.63 12.88 -9.82
C VAL A 294 10.44 11.65 -9.40
N GLY A 295 11.74 11.82 -9.19
CA GLY A 295 12.67 10.73 -8.88
C GLY A 295 13.03 10.59 -7.40
N ALA A 296 12.59 11.51 -6.55
CA ALA A 296 12.83 11.46 -5.11
C ALA A 296 11.67 12.08 -4.32
N VAL A 297 11.39 11.54 -3.14
CA VAL A 297 10.41 12.13 -2.21
C VAL A 297 11.01 12.31 -0.83
N LEU A 298 10.67 13.42 -0.17
CA LEU A 298 10.96 13.64 1.24
C LEU A 298 9.71 13.37 2.06
N THR A 299 9.80 12.49 3.04
CA THR A 299 8.73 12.12 3.95
C THR A 299 9.20 12.17 5.40
N THR A 300 8.25 12.29 6.32
CA THR A 300 8.52 12.41 7.75
C THR A 300 7.41 11.71 8.56
N GLU A 301 7.69 11.37 9.82
CA GLU A 301 6.75 10.68 10.74
C GLU A 301 6.57 11.46 12.06
N VAL A 302 6.54 12.80 12.01
CA VAL A 302 6.45 13.64 13.22
C VAL A 302 5.07 13.56 13.85
N ILE A 303 4.02 13.65 13.04
CA ILE A 303 2.64 13.67 13.53
C ILE A 303 2.09 12.25 13.67
N THR A 304 1.15 12.07 14.62
CA THR A 304 0.69 10.74 15.02
C THR A 304 0.12 9.91 13.84
N TRP A 305 -0.63 10.53 12.95
CA TRP A 305 -1.23 9.81 11.81
C TRP A 305 -0.27 9.58 10.64
N ALA A 306 0.91 10.21 10.65
CA ALA A 306 1.99 9.94 9.68
C ALA A 306 2.95 8.82 10.14
N ARG A 307 2.73 8.22 11.31
CA ARG A 307 3.55 7.08 11.77
C ARG A 307 3.40 5.89 10.82
N GLY A 308 4.54 5.42 10.29
CA GLY A 308 4.57 4.37 9.27
C GLY A 308 4.63 4.92 7.84
N ALA A 309 4.64 6.24 7.63
CA ALA A 309 4.65 6.85 6.30
C ALA A 309 5.83 6.39 5.44
N VAL A 310 7.01 6.20 6.00
CA VAL A 310 8.19 5.67 5.25
C VAL A 310 7.88 4.29 4.66
N ARG A 311 7.26 3.41 5.44
CA ARG A 311 6.87 2.07 4.97
C ARG A 311 5.75 2.12 3.94
N GLU A 312 4.79 3.01 4.12
CA GLU A 312 3.71 3.22 3.15
C GLU A 312 4.25 3.70 1.82
N VAL A 313 5.18 4.66 1.84
CA VAL A 313 5.84 5.19 0.65
C VAL A 313 6.65 4.11 -0.07
N ASP A 314 7.38 3.23 0.66
CA ASP A 314 8.10 2.11 0.04
C ASP A 314 7.16 1.12 -0.67
N ILE A 315 6.01 0.83 -0.08
CA ILE A 315 5.01 -0.03 -0.72
C ILE A 315 4.37 0.70 -1.91
N ALA A 316 4.02 1.97 -1.74
CA ALA A 316 3.35 2.78 -2.75
C ALA A 316 4.23 2.98 -3.99
N ARG A 317 5.53 3.33 -3.83
CA ARG A 317 6.42 3.53 -4.98
C ARG A 317 6.55 2.28 -5.86
N ARG A 318 6.60 1.07 -5.25
CA ARG A 318 6.66 -0.19 -5.99
C ARG A 318 5.36 -0.47 -6.74
N LEU A 319 4.23 -0.22 -6.07
CA LEU A 319 2.91 -0.42 -6.65
C LEU A 319 2.66 0.52 -7.83
N MET A 320 3.00 1.81 -7.68
CA MET A 320 2.79 2.82 -8.71
C MET A 320 3.80 2.68 -9.85
N HIS A 321 5.06 2.40 -9.55
CA HIS A 321 6.06 2.10 -10.58
C HIS A 321 5.63 0.94 -11.48
N HIS A 322 5.18 -0.18 -10.89
CA HIS A 322 4.68 -1.30 -11.67
C HIS A 322 3.46 -0.90 -12.52
N ALA A 323 2.50 -0.16 -11.93
CA ALA A 323 1.29 0.25 -12.63
C ALA A 323 1.60 1.15 -13.85
N VAL A 324 2.45 2.14 -13.68
CA VAL A 324 2.82 3.10 -14.73
C VAL A 324 3.68 2.43 -15.81
N SER A 325 4.72 1.69 -15.42
CA SER A 325 5.65 1.02 -16.34
C SER A 325 4.94 -0.03 -17.20
N HIS A 326 3.99 -0.77 -16.63
CA HIS A 326 3.22 -1.82 -17.33
C HIS A 326 1.88 -1.33 -17.88
N ARG A 327 1.52 -0.05 -17.66
CA ARG A 327 0.20 0.52 -18.03
C ARG A 327 -0.96 -0.36 -17.56
N THR A 328 -0.90 -0.79 -16.30
CA THR A 328 -1.93 -1.61 -15.63
C THR A 328 -2.48 -0.88 -14.41
N LEU A 329 -3.63 -1.32 -13.91
CA LEU A 329 -4.19 -0.74 -12.68
C LEU A 329 -3.39 -1.20 -11.46
N PRO A 330 -3.15 -0.31 -10.47
CA PRO A 330 -2.51 -0.66 -9.21
C PRO A 330 -3.49 -1.40 -8.27
N LYS A 331 -4.13 -2.46 -8.75
CA LYS A 331 -5.17 -3.20 -8.02
C LYS A 331 -4.88 -4.68 -8.02
N GLY A 332 -4.93 -5.30 -6.86
CA GLY A 332 -4.73 -6.74 -6.69
C GLY A 332 -3.28 -7.20 -6.90
N LEU A 333 -2.33 -6.27 -6.81
CA LEU A 333 -0.88 -6.55 -6.85
C LEU A 333 -0.31 -6.65 -5.44
N ASP A 334 -0.63 -5.67 -4.61
CA ASP A 334 -0.15 -5.56 -3.25
C ASP A 334 -1.26 -4.94 -2.37
N ASP A 335 -1.74 -5.71 -1.42
CA ASP A 335 -2.84 -5.30 -0.54
C ASP A 335 -2.34 -4.69 0.78
N ARG A 336 -1.01 -4.55 0.97
CA ARG A 336 -0.42 -4.07 2.22
C ARG A 336 -0.80 -2.64 2.58
N LEU A 337 -1.23 -1.81 1.61
CA LEU A 337 -1.77 -0.47 1.88
C LEU A 337 -3.24 -0.48 2.31
N LEU A 338 -3.93 -1.63 2.28
CA LEU A 338 -5.28 -1.78 2.81
C LEU A 338 -5.20 -2.09 4.31
N THR A 339 -5.14 -1.08 5.16
CA THR A 339 -4.98 -1.24 6.59
C THR A 339 -6.30 -1.36 7.33
N VAL A 340 -7.31 -0.57 6.95
CA VAL A 340 -8.62 -0.55 7.62
C VAL A 340 -9.59 -1.55 7.01
N LYS A 341 -9.69 -1.64 5.68
CA LYS A 341 -10.63 -2.52 4.97
C LYS A 341 -9.90 -3.70 4.33
N ASP A 342 -10.57 -4.80 4.13
CA ASP A 342 -10.03 -5.90 3.36
C ASP A 342 -10.44 -5.80 1.88
N PRO A 343 -9.64 -6.33 0.94
CA PRO A 343 -9.99 -6.35 -0.48
C PRO A 343 -11.26 -7.14 -0.78
N VAL A 344 -11.57 -8.14 0.06
CA VAL A 344 -12.75 -8.98 -0.02
C VAL A 344 -13.32 -9.18 1.37
N VAL A 345 -14.63 -9.10 1.53
CA VAL A 345 -15.34 -9.51 2.75
C VAL A 345 -16.13 -10.76 2.41
N LEU A 346 -15.95 -11.82 3.21
CA LEU A 346 -16.71 -13.05 3.06
C LEU A 346 -18.19 -12.80 3.38
N GLU A 347 -19.05 -13.34 2.55
CA GLU A 347 -20.51 -13.31 2.74
C GLU A 347 -21.00 -14.75 2.90
N TYR A 348 -21.99 -14.92 3.75
CA TYR A 348 -22.57 -16.23 4.03
C TYR A 348 -24.09 -16.16 3.88
N ASP A 349 -24.65 -17.04 3.05
CA ASP A 349 -26.08 -17.21 2.96
C ASP A 349 -26.60 -17.88 4.26
N GLU A 350 -27.67 -17.34 4.83
CA GLU A 350 -28.30 -17.90 6.03
C GLU A 350 -28.73 -19.34 5.83
N ALA A 351 -29.26 -19.70 4.66
CA ALA A 351 -29.65 -21.07 4.36
C ALA A 351 -28.44 -22.02 4.31
N GLU A 352 -27.29 -21.54 3.86
CA GLU A 352 -26.04 -22.30 3.91
C GLU A 352 -25.57 -22.51 5.35
N LEU A 353 -25.57 -21.49 6.18
CA LEU A 353 -25.19 -21.60 7.60
C LEU A 353 -26.16 -22.51 8.39
N ARG A 354 -27.44 -22.48 8.06
CA ARG A 354 -28.41 -23.41 8.67
C ARG A 354 -28.21 -24.88 8.24
N ARG A 355 -27.79 -25.13 7.01
CA ARG A 355 -27.40 -26.49 6.56
C ARG A 355 -26.15 -26.95 7.31
N LEU A 356 -25.13 -26.09 7.43
CA LEU A 356 -23.94 -26.40 8.22
C LEU A 356 -24.27 -26.68 9.68
N HIS A 357 -25.17 -25.90 10.30
CA HIS A 357 -25.63 -26.13 11.65
C HIS A 357 -26.29 -27.51 11.81
N ALA A 358 -27.12 -27.93 10.85
CA ALA A 358 -27.80 -29.24 10.90
C ALA A 358 -26.79 -30.41 10.88
N ASP A 359 -25.60 -30.24 10.36
CA ASP A 359 -24.55 -31.25 10.30
C ASP A 359 -23.63 -31.27 11.53
N VAL A 360 -23.66 -30.22 12.37
CA VAL A 360 -22.83 -30.13 13.57
C VAL A 360 -23.35 -31.05 14.67
N ARG A 361 -22.44 -31.85 15.27
CA ARG A 361 -22.76 -32.83 16.31
C ARG A 361 -22.06 -32.60 17.64
N ASP A 362 -21.18 -31.61 17.70
CA ASP A 362 -20.38 -31.30 18.89
C ASP A 362 -20.80 -29.96 19.52
N PRO A 363 -20.47 -29.71 20.80
CA PRO A 363 -20.88 -28.51 21.53
C PRO A 363 -19.98 -27.29 21.24
N ASN A 364 -18.95 -27.41 20.40
CA ASN A 364 -18.07 -26.28 20.13
C ASN A 364 -18.76 -25.22 19.27
N PHE A 365 -18.57 -23.96 19.60
CA PHE A 365 -19.16 -22.85 18.85
C PHE A 365 -18.43 -22.57 17.55
N ARG A 366 -19.19 -22.39 16.47
CA ARG A 366 -18.74 -21.85 15.18
C ARG A 366 -19.27 -20.44 15.06
N ILE A 367 -18.39 -19.54 14.71
CA ILE A 367 -18.69 -18.10 14.59
C ILE A 367 -18.40 -17.67 13.17
N PHE A 368 -19.39 -17.07 12.54
CA PHE A 368 -19.31 -16.49 11.21
C PHE A 368 -19.73 -15.03 11.29
N ALA A 369 -19.12 -14.19 10.47
CA ALA A 369 -19.55 -12.81 10.28
C ALA A 369 -19.58 -12.49 8.80
N ASP A 370 -20.67 -11.91 8.34
CA ASP A 370 -20.83 -11.32 7.02
C ASP A 370 -20.69 -9.78 7.11
N ARG A 371 -21.19 -9.04 6.12
CA ARG A 371 -21.12 -7.55 6.14
C ARG A 371 -21.96 -6.90 7.23
N GLN A 372 -22.91 -7.58 7.81
CA GLN A 372 -23.92 -6.97 8.70
C GLN A 372 -24.15 -7.75 9.97
N THR A 373 -24.03 -9.06 9.93
CA THR A 373 -24.49 -9.93 11.02
C THR A 373 -23.41 -10.91 11.48
N ILE A 374 -23.50 -11.28 12.76
CA ILE A 374 -22.73 -12.36 13.35
C ILE A 374 -23.67 -13.54 13.53
N THR A 375 -23.24 -14.71 13.09
CA THR A 375 -23.95 -15.99 13.29
C THR A 375 -23.08 -16.89 14.14
N VAL A 376 -23.66 -17.43 15.23
CA VAL A 376 -22.99 -18.34 16.15
C VAL A 376 -23.86 -19.59 16.31
N PHE A 377 -23.25 -20.75 16.16
CA PHE A 377 -23.97 -22.02 16.37
C PHE A 377 -23.05 -23.13 16.86
N ASN A 378 -23.68 -24.13 17.51
CA ASN A 378 -23.11 -25.43 17.85
C ASN A 378 -24.19 -26.52 17.55
N SER A 379 -24.06 -27.71 18.11
CA SER A 379 -25.08 -28.80 17.90
C SER A 379 -26.48 -28.48 18.43
N GLU A 380 -26.64 -27.50 19.33
CA GLU A 380 -27.88 -27.24 20.05
C GLU A 380 -28.48 -25.86 19.76
N ILE A 381 -27.60 -24.86 19.48
CA ILE A 381 -27.99 -23.47 19.43
C ILE A 381 -27.62 -22.88 18.08
N PHE A 382 -28.50 -22.04 17.52
CA PHE A 382 -28.25 -21.18 16.37
C PHE A 382 -28.73 -19.77 16.71
N VAL A 383 -27.79 -18.83 16.80
CA VAL A 383 -28.04 -17.43 17.11
C VAL A 383 -27.48 -16.55 15.99
N ARG A 384 -28.30 -15.63 15.52
CA ARG A 384 -27.88 -14.60 14.54
C ARG A 384 -28.29 -13.22 15.06
N GLY A 385 -27.40 -12.23 14.92
CA GLY A 385 -27.67 -10.88 15.40
C GLY A 385 -26.55 -9.91 15.08
N THR A 386 -26.67 -8.68 15.58
CA THR A 386 -25.72 -7.58 15.41
C THR A 386 -25.14 -7.09 16.73
N ASP A 387 -25.84 -7.34 17.84
CA ASP A 387 -25.40 -6.98 19.18
C ASP A 387 -24.73 -8.18 19.86
N ILE A 388 -23.49 -7.98 20.30
CA ILE A 388 -22.67 -9.06 20.87
C ILE A 388 -23.11 -9.46 22.27
N GLN A 389 -23.73 -8.56 23.04
CA GLN A 389 -24.23 -8.87 24.38
C GLN A 389 -25.49 -9.72 24.27
N GLU A 390 -26.41 -9.33 23.36
CA GLU A 390 -27.61 -10.11 23.06
C GLU A 390 -27.24 -11.52 22.54
N ILE A 391 -26.30 -11.60 21.59
CA ILE A 391 -25.81 -12.88 21.08
C ILE A 391 -25.27 -13.71 22.26
N PHE A 392 -24.35 -13.17 23.05
CA PHE A 392 -23.69 -13.89 24.13
C PHE A 392 -24.71 -14.40 25.18
N SER A 393 -25.68 -13.55 25.58
CA SER A 393 -26.69 -13.94 26.55
C SER A 393 -27.53 -15.17 26.12
N ARG A 394 -27.68 -15.36 24.80
CA ARG A 394 -28.43 -16.48 24.24
C ARG A 394 -27.60 -17.76 24.09
N LEU A 395 -26.28 -17.70 24.25
CA LEU A 395 -25.39 -18.85 24.14
C LEU A 395 -25.36 -19.71 25.41
N GLY A 396 -25.83 -19.21 26.55
CA GLY A 396 -25.93 -19.93 27.82
C GLY A 396 -24.58 -20.43 28.35
N VAL A 397 -23.52 -19.63 28.23
CA VAL A 397 -22.15 -20.01 28.61
C VAL A 397 -21.79 -19.39 29.96
N ASP A 398 -21.63 -20.26 30.99
CA ASP A 398 -21.28 -19.85 32.35
C ASP A 398 -19.80 -20.09 32.70
N GLU A 399 -19.06 -20.88 31.90
CA GLU A 399 -17.66 -21.21 32.17
C GLU A 399 -16.77 -20.01 31.79
N PRO A 400 -15.97 -19.46 32.73
CA PRO A 400 -15.22 -18.21 32.51
C PRO A 400 -14.24 -18.24 31.31
N THR A 401 -13.57 -19.34 31.07
CA THR A 401 -12.61 -19.49 29.96
C THR A 401 -13.31 -19.44 28.62
N HIS A 402 -14.46 -20.12 28.51
CA HIS A 402 -15.29 -20.08 27.30
C HIS A 402 -15.93 -18.70 27.12
N ALA A 403 -16.39 -18.08 28.18
CA ALA A 403 -16.96 -16.73 28.14
C ALA A 403 -15.91 -15.71 27.62
N PHE A 404 -14.67 -15.79 28.13
CA PHE A 404 -13.58 -14.94 27.65
C PHE A 404 -13.26 -15.19 26.16
N TYR A 405 -13.16 -16.46 25.75
CA TYR A 405 -12.94 -16.82 24.35
C TYR A 405 -14.03 -16.27 23.42
N LEU A 406 -15.29 -16.50 23.77
CA LEU A 406 -16.42 -16.02 22.98
C LEU A 406 -16.49 -14.49 22.95
N GLY A 407 -16.26 -13.82 24.05
CA GLY A 407 -16.23 -12.37 24.14
C GLY A 407 -15.16 -11.77 23.20
N ARG A 408 -13.97 -12.38 23.18
CA ARG A 408 -12.88 -11.98 22.28
C ARG A 408 -13.27 -12.20 20.80
N GLU A 409 -13.78 -13.37 20.45
CA GLU A 409 -14.16 -13.70 19.07
C GLU A 409 -15.36 -12.87 18.59
N LEU A 410 -16.38 -12.67 19.42
CA LEU A 410 -17.53 -11.82 19.08
C LEU A 410 -17.13 -10.35 18.88
N MET A 411 -16.24 -9.83 19.73
CA MET A 411 -15.73 -8.46 19.55
C MET A 411 -14.90 -8.34 18.27
N LYS A 412 -14.07 -9.33 17.95
CA LYS A 412 -13.31 -9.38 16.70
C LYS A 412 -14.24 -9.43 15.47
N ALA A 413 -15.31 -10.23 15.53
CA ALA A 413 -16.33 -10.29 14.49
C ALA A 413 -17.04 -8.94 14.32
N LYS A 414 -17.38 -8.26 15.43
CA LYS A 414 -17.98 -6.92 15.40
C LYS A 414 -17.06 -5.89 14.78
N LEU A 415 -15.79 -5.91 15.13
CA LEU A 415 -14.78 -5.04 14.51
C LEU A 415 -14.65 -5.31 13.00
N ALA A 416 -14.65 -6.58 12.61
CA ALA A 416 -14.59 -6.94 11.19
C ALA A 416 -15.78 -6.36 10.41
N ILE A 417 -16.99 -6.47 10.93
CA ILE A 417 -18.19 -5.87 10.32
C ILE A 417 -18.04 -4.35 10.23
N THR A 418 -17.66 -3.70 11.34
CA THR A 418 -17.55 -2.23 11.43
C THR A 418 -16.54 -1.67 10.43
N LEU A 419 -15.43 -2.36 10.24
CA LEU A 419 -14.32 -1.90 9.41
C LEU A 419 -14.33 -2.46 7.98
N GLY A 420 -15.27 -3.34 7.63
CA GLY A 420 -15.30 -3.99 6.32
C GLY A 420 -14.17 -4.99 6.13
N LYS A 421 -13.92 -5.82 7.14
CA LYS A 421 -12.89 -6.87 7.13
C LYS A 421 -13.48 -8.27 7.04
N THR A 422 -12.70 -9.21 6.58
CA THR A 422 -13.03 -10.64 6.64
C THR A 422 -12.76 -11.18 8.04
N TYR A 423 -13.82 -11.66 8.69
CA TYR A 423 -13.70 -12.39 9.94
C TYR A 423 -13.37 -13.86 9.69
N ARG A 424 -12.41 -14.38 10.44
CA ARG A 424 -12.15 -15.83 10.56
C ARG A 424 -12.00 -16.17 12.03
N GLN A 425 -12.74 -17.19 12.46
CA GLN A 425 -12.64 -17.68 13.84
C GLN A 425 -11.19 -18.13 14.12
N GLU A 426 -10.65 -17.74 15.28
CA GLU A 426 -9.26 -17.99 15.69
C GLU A 426 -8.17 -17.37 14.80
N GLY A 427 -8.50 -16.75 13.68
CA GLY A 427 -7.57 -16.02 12.85
C GLY A 427 -7.48 -14.55 13.25
N ALA A 428 -6.31 -13.92 13.10
CA ALA A 428 -6.16 -12.47 13.26
C ALA A 428 -6.89 -11.71 12.16
N LEU A 429 -7.29 -10.46 12.44
CA LEU A 429 -7.73 -9.54 11.39
C LEU A 429 -6.50 -9.03 10.62
N SER A 430 -6.64 -8.88 9.31
CA SER A 430 -5.59 -8.27 8.49
C SER A 430 -5.57 -6.75 8.69
N TRP A 431 -4.39 -6.17 8.85
CA TRP A 431 -4.14 -4.74 8.97
C TRP A 431 -3.15 -4.24 7.91
N GLY A 432 -3.10 -4.90 6.76
CA GLY A 432 -2.14 -4.59 5.72
C GLY A 432 -0.70 -4.70 6.25
N TYR A 433 0.13 -3.68 6.00
CA TYR A 433 1.52 -3.65 6.46
C TYR A 433 1.67 -3.58 8.00
N LEU A 434 0.60 -3.21 8.72
CA LEU A 434 0.57 -3.19 10.18
C LEU A 434 0.30 -4.56 10.80
N THR A 435 -0.01 -5.58 10.02
CA THR A 435 -0.25 -6.94 10.54
C THR A 435 1.05 -7.51 11.10
N PRO A 436 1.12 -7.87 12.40
CA PRO A 436 2.31 -8.47 12.98
C PRO A 436 2.68 -9.78 12.28
N ALA A 437 3.97 -10.03 12.07
CA ALA A 437 4.45 -11.24 11.39
C ALA A 437 4.05 -12.54 12.13
N ASP A 438 3.90 -12.48 13.44
CA ASP A 438 3.51 -13.62 14.28
C ASP A 438 2.00 -13.93 14.18
N ASP A 439 1.17 -12.94 13.86
CA ASP A 439 -0.28 -13.13 13.67
C ASP A 439 -0.63 -13.80 12.33
N VAL A 440 0.31 -13.80 11.38
CA VAL A 440 0.16 -14.53 10.10
C VAL A 440 0.30 -16.05 10.28
N LYS A 441 0.99 -16.49 11.33
CA LYS A 441 1.02 -17.90 11.72
C LYS A 441 -0.19 -18.17 12.60
N SER A 442 -1.23 -18.81 12.02
CA SER A 442 -2.39 -19.26 12.77
C SER A 442 -1.91 -19.96 14.04
N GLU A 443 -2.08 -19.32 15.19
CA GLU A 443 -1.98 -20.01 16.47
C GLU A 443 -3.16 -20.98 16.58
N HIS A 444 -2.97 -22.19 16.12
CA HIS A 444 -3.63 -23.33 16.74
C HIS A 444 -3.14 -23.41 18.18
N VAL A 445 -3.57 -22.49 19.02
CA VAL A 445 -3.34 -22.58 20.45
C VAL A 445 -4.08 -23.84 20.89
N LYS A 446 -3.29 -24.83 21.30
CA LYS A 446 -3.70 -26.12 21.89
C LYS A 446 -4.48 -25.91 23.20
N LEU A 447 -5.59 -25.20 23.17
CA LEU A 447 -6.55 -25.13 24.29
C LEU A 447 -7.24 -26.48 24.52
N THR A 448 -7.36 -27.32 23.47
CA THR A 448 -7.94 -28.66 23.52
C THR A 448 -7.18 -29.68 24.37
N GLN A 449 -5.93 -29.46 24.73
CA GLN A 449 -5.17 -30.42 25.56
C GLN A 449 -5.27 -30.16 27.07
N ARG A 450 -5.59 -28.94 27.52
CA ARG A 450 -5.77 -28.65 28.95
C ARG A 450 -7.14 -29.03 29.49
N SER A 451 -8.20 -28.86 28.73
CA SER A 451 -9.55 -29.26 29.14
C SER A 451 -9.72 -30.80 29.26
N ARG A 452 -9.03 -31.58 28.40
CA ARG A 452 -9.04 -33.05 28.52
C ARG A 452 -8.29 -33.58 29.75
N ARG A 453 -7.27 -32.88 30.26
CA ARG A 453 -6.57 -33.24 31.49
C ARG A 453 -7.36 -32.89 32.75
N ALA A 454 -8.15 -31.83 32.76
CA ALA A 454 -9.00 -31.46 33.89
C ALA A 454 -10.23 -32.36 34.02
N ALA A 455 -10.79 -32.83 32.93
CA ALA A 455 -11.92 -33.80 32.96
C ALA A 455 -11.48 -35.19 33.36
N GLY A 456 -10.27 -35.63 33.01
CA GLY A 456 -9.74 -36.96 33.39
C GLY A 456 -9.33 -37.10 34.86
N GLN A 457 -9.10 -36.02 35.58
CA GLN A 457 -8.73 -36.04 37.00
C GLN A 457 -9.92 -35.99 37.97
N ARG A 458 -11.13 -35.70 37.51
CA ARG A 458 -12.36 -35.75 38.36
C ARG A 458 -13.07 -37.11 38.38
N GLY A 459 -12.60 -38.06 37.58
CA GLY A 459 -13.23 -39.41 37.46
C GLY A 459 -12.59 -40.51 38.31
N SER A 460 -11.51 -40.24 39.10
CA SER A 460 -10.81 -41.29 39.86
C SER A 460 -10.80 -41.07 41.38
N GLY A 461 -11.78 -40.36 41.95
CA GLY A 461 -11.83 -40.04 43.38
C GLY A 461 -13.13 -40.45 44.09
N ALA A 462 -13.83 -41.52 43.64
CA ALA A 462 -15.02 -42.01 44.35
C ALA A 462 -15.11 -43.55 44.19
N ALA A 463 -14.23 -44.26 44.85
CA ALA A 463 -14.45 -45.66 45.26
C ALA A 463 -13.28 -46.07 46.21
N GLY A 464 -13.52 -46.05 47.49
CA GLY A 464 -12.63 -46.47 48.56
C GLY A 464 -13.14 -45.97 49.90
#